data_a551a75a6d667863ec971f4dcf10f9f1
#
_entry.id   a551a75a6d667863ec971f4dcf10f9f1
#
_cell.length_a   1.000
_cell.length_b   1.000
_cell.length_c   1.000
_cell.angle_alpha   90.00
_cell.angle_beta   90.00
_cell.angle_gamma   90.00
#
_symmetry.space_group_name_H-M   'P 1'
#
loop_
_entity.id
_entity.type
_entity.pdbx_description
1 polymer ?
#
loop_
_entity_poly.entity_id
_entity_poly.type
_entity_poly.pdbx_seq_one_letter_code
_entity_poly.pdbx_strand_id
1 'polypeptide(L)'
;MATFVLVHGGGHGGWCYQPVARLLQKAGHIVYAPSLTGLADRAHLVSDKVDLDTHITDVARLLEYEDLRDVILVGHSYGGMVITGVADRATDRVGHRVYLDAAYPVHNESLLEHAGPMISAARQGGRIVDGVELVQFPETAGPEFYGVTDPVQNAWAKARLTPQPWKCFEQKLQLHNEAAMRAIPESHIICTVTKPGRDMALQQQRSNGRVWDIDTGHDLMITEPDWVADKLLLVAACPK
;
A
#
# COMPACT_ATOMS: atom_id res chain seq x y z
N MET A 1 10.35 -2.49 -20.82
CA MET A 1 9.85 -1.30 -20.11
C MET A 1 8.51 -1.69 -19.50
N ALA A 2 8.33 -1.53 -18.19
CA ALA A 2 7.09 -1.80 -17.46
C ALA A 2 6.57 -0.50 -16.82
N THR A 3 5.28 -0.46 -16.49
CA THR A 3 4.66 0.64 -15.74
C THR A 3 4.34 0.17 -14.32
N PHE A 4 4.84 0.89 -13.33
CA PHE A 4 4.57 0.66 -11.91
C PHE A 4 3.59 1.70 -11.38
N VAL A 5 2.62 1.26 -10.58
CA VAL A 5 1.76 2.13 -9.79
C VAL A 5 1.94 1.74 -8.32
N LEU A 6 2.52 2.66 -7.53
CA LEU A 6 2.96 2.42 -6.15
C LEU A 6 1.98 3.09 -5.18
N VAL A 7 1.23 2.28 -4.44
CA VAL A 7 0.17 2.72 -3.52
C VAL A 7 0.65 2.60 -2.08
N HIS A 8 0.69 3.72 -1.39
CA HIS A 8 1.21 3.83 -0.02
C HIS A 8 0.27 3.27 1.06
N GLY A 9 0.81 3.08 2.26
CA GLY A 9 0.10 2.68 3.47
C GLY A 9 -0.64 3.82 4.19
N GLY A 10 -1.24 3.50 5.34
CA GLY A 10 -1.93 4.48 6.17
C GLY A 10 -1.00 5.60 6.64
N GLY A 11 -1.50 6.84 6.65
CA GLY A 11 -0.75 8.01 7.10
C GLY A 11 0.35 8.51 6.18
N HIS A 12 0.67 7.77 5.14
CA HIS A 12 1.73 8.07 4.16
C HIS A 12 1.20 8.85 2.94
N GLY A 13 2.02 9.00 1.93
CA GLY A 13 1.72 9.55 0.62
C GLY A 13 2.68 8.99 -0.42
N GLY A 14 2.52 9.35 -1.68
CA GLY A 14 3.41 8.93 -2.76
C GLY A 14 4.89 9.23 -2.50
N TRP A 15 5.17 10.19 -1.63
CA TRP A 15 6.51 10.58 -1.21
C TRP A 15 7.33 9.41 -0.62
N CYS A 16 6.71 8.46 0.08
CA CYS A 16 7.43 7.36 0.74
C CYS A 16 8.10 6.42 -0.27
N TYR A 17 7.59 6.37 -1.48
CA TYR A 17 8.18 5.59 -2.57
C TYR A 17 9.24 6.35 -3.38
N GLN A 18 9.52 7.62 -3.07
CA GLN A 18 10.47 8.42 -3.88
C GLN A 18 11.84 7.75 -4.07
N PRO A 19 12.46 7.09 -3.05
CA PRO A 19 13.72 6.38 -3.24
C PRO A 19 13.60 5.23 -4.25
N VAL A 20 12.60 4.37 -4.09
CA VAL A 20 12.33 3.23 -4.98
C VAL A 20 11.96 3.70 -6.39
N ALA A 21 11.11 4.72 -6.50
CA ALA A 21 10.66 5.25 -7.78
C ALA A 21 11.83 5.75 -8.64
N ARG A 22 12.81 6.45 -8.03
CA ARG A 22 14.02 6.90 -8.73
C ARG A 22 14.85 5.75 -9.28
N LEU A 23 14.96 4.65 -8.54
CA LEU A 23 15.69 3.46 -8.96
C LEU A 23 15.01 2.77 -10.15
N LEU A 24 13.69 2.59 -10.08
CA LEU A 24 12.90 2.02 -11.17
C LEU A 24 12.93 2.90 -12.44
N GLN A 25 12.84 4.23 -12.28
CA GLN A 25 12.94 5.19 -13.37
C GLN A 25 14.33 5.16 -14.02
N LYS A 26 15.41 5.08 -13.20
CA LYS A 26 16.79 4.92 -13.70
C LYS A 26 16.98 3.61 -14.48
N ALA A 27 16.24 2.56 -14.14
CA ALA A 27 16.20 1.30 -14.87
C ALA A 27 15.33 1.36 -16.15
N GLY A 28 14.76 2.51 -16.51
CA GLY A 28 13.98 2.73 -17.74
C GLY A 28 12.50 2.37 -17.64
N HIS A 29 11.94 2.32 -16.43
CA HIS A 29 10.52 2.04 -16.19
C HIS A 29 9.71 3.33 -15.96
N ILE A 30 8.40 3.26 -16.22
CA ILE A 30 7.44 4.33 -15.90
C ILE A 30 6.93 4.08 -14.48
N VAL A 31 6.88 5.13 -13.65
CA VAL A 31 6.48 5.00 -12.25
C VAL A 31 5.50 6.10 -11.87
N TYR A 32 4.34 5.70 -11.37
CA TYR A 32 3.35 6.54 -10.73
C TYR A 32 3.31 6.22 -9.23
N ALA A 33 3.34 7.22 -8.38
CA ALA A 33 3.21 7.08 -6.93
C ALA A 33 2.22 8.14 -6.42
N PRO A 34 0.91 7.95 -6.64
CA PRO A 34 -0.09 8.92 -6.22
C PRO A 34 -0.23 8.97 -4.71
N SER A 35 -0.52 10.13 -4.14
CA SER A 35 -1.07 10.24 -2.80
C SER A 35 -2.58 10.05 -2.85
N LEU A 36 -3.12 9.27 -1.90
CA LEU A 36 -4.55 9.02 -1.78
C LEU A 36 -5.26 10.25 -1.21
N THR A 37 -6.53 10.43 -1.55
CA THR A 37 -7.33 11.59 -1.12
C THR A 37 -7.36 11.72 0.41
N GLY A 38 -7.12 12.94 0.91
CA GLY A 38 -7.08 13.25 2.34
C GLY A 38 -5.74 12.99 3.03
N LEU A 39 -4.69 12.57 2.27
CA LEU A 39 -3.36 12.25 2.80
C LEU A 39 -2.25 13.04 2.11
N ALA A 40 -1.16 13.29 2.82
CA ALA A 40 0.04 13.94 2.33
C ALA A 40 -0.24 15.26 1.58
N ASP A 41 0.23 15.41 0.34
CA ASP A 41 -0.01 16.58 -0.52
C ASP A 41 -1.50 16.78 -0.87
N ARG A 42 -2.34 15.78 -0.61
CA ARG A 42 -3.81 15.85 -0.76
C ARG A 42 -4.54 15.92 0.58
N ALA A 43 -3.85 16.18 1.69
CA ALA A 43 -4.44 16.28 3.03
C ALA A 43 -5.54 17.35 3.13
N HIS A 44 -5.44 18.41 2.33
CA HIS A 44 -6.46 19.48 2.24
C HIS A 44 -7.83 18.98 1.71
N LEU A 45 -7.92 17.78 1.18
CA LEU A 45 -9.17 17.15 0.68
C LEU A 45 -9.81 16.22 1.73
N VAL A 46 -9.26 16.15 2.94
CA VAL A 46 -9.81 15.31 4.01
C VAL A 46 -11.25 15.73 4.33
N SER A 47 -12.14 14.75 4.44
CA SER A 47 -13.54 14.97 4.79
C SER A 47 -14.15 13.69 5.38
N ASP A 48 -15.35 13.80 5.94
CA ASP A 48 -16.13 12.67 6.46
C ASP A 48 -16.59 11.66 5.38
N LYS A 49 -16.36 11.97 4.10
CA LYS A 49 -16.66 11.11 2.95
C LYS A 49 -15.48 10.29 2.48
N VAL A 50 -14.27 10.57 2.98
CA VAL A 50 -13.06 9.82 2.59
C VAL A 50 -13.05 8.47 3.27
N ASP A 51 -13.06 7.40 2.47
CA ASP A 51 -13.13 6.01 2.88
C ASP A 51 -12.27 5.12 1.98
N LEU A 52 -12.31 3.79 2.17
CA LEU A 52 -11.58 2.84 1.34
C LEU A 52 -12.00 2.93 -0.14
N ASP A 53 -13.30 3.09 -0.40
CA ASP A 53 -13.84 3.19 -1.76
C ASP A 53 -13.32 4.43 -2.51
N THR A 54 -13.19 5.55 -1.80
CA THR A 54 -12.55 6.77 -2.30
C THR A 54 -11.11 6.49 -2.75
N HIS A 55 -10.32 5.81 -1.93
CA HIS A 55 -8.93 5.48 -2.24
C HIS A 55 -8.79 4.47 -3.39
N ILE A 56 -9.67 3.47 -3.46
CA ILE A 56 -9.72 2.55 -4.61
C ILE A 56 -10.05 3.34 -5.88
N THR A 57 -10.99 4.29 -5.79
CA THR A 57 -11.39 5.13 -6.92
C THR A 57 -10.26 6.05 -7.39
N ASP A 58 -9.48 6.65 -6.48
CA ASP A 58 -8.31 7.46 -6.81
C ASP A 58 -7.37 6.71 -7.76
N VAL A 59 -7.03 5.46 -7.41
CA VAL A 59 -6.07 4.66 -8.19
C VAL A 59 -6.71 4.09 -9.45
N ALA A 60 -7.96 3.60 -9.40
CA ALA A 60 -8.66 3.08 -10.57
C ALA A 60 -8.83 4.16 -11.65
N ARG A 61 -9.15 5.40 -11.24
CA ARG A 61 -9.24 6.54 -12.16
C ARG A 61 -7.88 6.95 -12.71
N LEU A 62 -6.80 6.88 -11.92
CA LEU A 62 -5.45 7.08 -12.46
C LEU A 62 -5.17 6.09 -13.61
N LEU A 63 -5.47 4.78 -13.42
CA LEU A 63 -5.29 3.79 -14.47
C LEU A 63 -6.12 4.10 -15.73
N GLU A 64 -7.33 4.61 -15.54
CA GLU A 64 -8.24 4.94 -16.63
C GLU A 64 -7.80 6.19 -17.41
N TYR A 65 -7.55 7.31 -16.70
CA TYR A 65 -7.29 8.61 -17.34
C TYR A 65 -5.88 8.72 -17.93
N GLU A 66 -4.91 7.98 -17.40
CA GLU A 66 -3.57 7.84 -17.98
C GLU A 66 -3.50 6.70 -19.01
N ASP A 67 -4.63 6.06 -19.31
CA ASP A 67 -4.76 4.85 -20.17
C ASP A 67 -3.71 3.77 -19.88
N LEU A 68 -3.42 3.54 -18.60
CA LEU A 68 -2.46 2.56 -18.18
C LEU A 68 -3.04 1.16 -18.32
N ARG A 69 -2.23 0.26 -18.89
CA ARG A 69 -2.55 -1.16 -19.03
C ARG A 69 -1.36 -2.01 -18.62
N ASP A 70 -1.66 -3.23 -18.21
CA ASP A 70 -0.62 -4.20 -17.86
C ASP A 70 0.34 -3.68 -16.78
N VAL A 71 -0.21 -2.91 -15.83
CA VAL A 71 0.56 -2.29 -14.76
C VAL A 71 0.98 -3.30 -13.71
N ILE A 72 2.17 -3.09 -13.15
CA ILE A 72 2.59 -3.71 -11.89
C ILE A 72 2.08 -2.81 -10.77
N LEU A 73 1.00 -3.27 -10.11
CA LEU A 73 0.32 -2.54 -9.05
C LEU A 73 0.87 -2.97 -7.69
N VAL A 74 1.57 -2.07 -7.01
CA VAL A 74 2.25 -2.32 -5.73
C VAL A 74 1.49 -1.64 -4.60
N GLY A 75 1.13 -2.36 -3.56
CA GLY A 75 0.48 -1.80 -2.37
C GLY A 75 1.28 -2.09 -1.11
N HIS A 76 1.57 -1.05 -0.33
CA HIS A 76 2.21 -1.16 0.99
C HIS A 76 1.18 -1.11 2.10
N SER A 77 1.29 -1.97 3.10
CA SER A 77 0.47 -1.88 4.32
C SER A 77 -1.04 -1.85 4.01
N TYR A 78 -1.76 -0.80 4.44
CA TYR A 78 -3.14 -0.50 4.06
C TYR A 78 -3.34 -0.45 2.53
N GLY A 79 -2.33 -0.05 1.78
CA GLY A 79 -2.36 -0.06 0.31
C GLY A 79 -2.70 -1.43 -0.29
N GLY A 80 -2.51 -2.53 0.46
CA GLY A 80 -2.98 -3.86 0.05
C GLY A 80 -4.49 -3.97 -0.08
N MET A 81 -5.27 -3.30 0.80
CA MET A 81 -6.73 -3.17 0.66
C MET A 81 -7.08 -2.45 -0.63
N VAL A 82 -6.38 -1.33 -0.90
CA VAL A 82 -6.62 -0.49 -2.07
C VAL A 82 -6.32 -1.25 -3.37
N ILE A 83 -5.11 -1.85 -3.50
CA ILE A 83 -4.73 -2.54 -4.75
C ILE A 83 -5.60 -3.76 -5.03
N THR A 84 -6.11 -4.44 -3.99
CA THR A 84 -7.06 -5.55 -4.16
C THR A 84 -8.37 -5.06 -4.77
N GLY A 85 -8.93 -3.94 -4.26
CA GLY A 85 -10.14 -3.33 -4.81
C GLY A 85 -9.93 -2.74 -6.20
N VAL A 86 -8.77 -2.14 -6.47
CA VAL A 86 -8.42 -1.64 -7.81
C VAL A 86 -8.33 -2.78 -8.82
N ALA A 87 -7.65 -3.86 -8.47
CA ALA A 87 -7.52 -5.02 -9.35
C ALA A 87 -8.87 -5.71 -9.62
N ASP A 88 -9.83 -5.66 -8.68
CA ASP A 88 -11.20 -6.13 -8.88
C ASP A 88 -11.98 -5.25 -9.86
N ARG A 89 -11.80 -3.92 -9.82
CA ARG A 89 -12.51 -2.96 -10.69
C ARG A 89 -11.90 -2.80 -12.07
N ALA A 90 -10.60 -3.05 -12.21
CA ALA A 90 -9.81 -2.79 -13.41
C ALA A 90 -8.97 -4.01 -13.78
N THR A 91 -9.59 -5.19 -13.82
CA THR A 91 -8.94 -6.48 -14.12
C THR A 91 -8.19 -6.48 -15.46
N ASP A 92 -8.68 -5.73 -16.44
CA ASP A 92 -8.09 -5.60 -17.79
C ASP A 92 -6.88 -4.64 -17.84
N ARG A 93 -6.62 -3.90 -16.76
CA ARG A 93 -5.53 -2.92 -16.69
C ARG A 93 -4.37 -3.37 -15.81
N VAL A 94 -4.58 -4.32 -14.90
CA VAL A 94 -3.57 -4.79 -13.95
C VAL A 94 -2.95 -6.08 -14.45
N GLY A 95 -1.64 -6.06 -14.70
CA GLY A 95 -0.89 -7.23 -15.14
C GLY A 95 -0.26 -8.03 -14.01
N HIS A 96 0.05 -7.39 -12.88
CA HIS A 96 0.64 -8.04 -11.71
C HIS A 96 0.33 -7.24 -10.43
N ARG A 97 0.08 -7.93 -9.32
CA ARG A 97 -0.10 -7.31 -8.00
C ARG A 97 1.08 -7.63 -7.09
N VAL A 98 1.62 -6.62 -6.40
CA VAL A 98 2.69 -6.81 -5.42
C VAL A 98 2.23 -6.30 -4.06
N TYR A 99 2.20 -7.18 -3.07
CA TYR A 99 1.88 -6.88 -1.68
C TYR A 99 3.18 -6.63 -0.91
N LEU A 100 3.50 -5.36 -0.71
CA LEU A 100 4.71 -4.88 -0.04
C LEU A 100 4.44 -4.72 1.46
N ASP A 101 4.71 -5.72 2.25
CA ASP A 101 4.38 -5.85 3.66
C ASP A 101 2.92 -5.45 3.98
N ALA A 102 2.00 -5.82 3.09
CA ALA A 102 0.67 -5.28 2.98
C ALA A 102 -0.42 -6.21 3.52
N ALA A 103 -1.60 -5.64 3.78
CA ALA A 103 -2.82 -6.39 3.99
C ALA A 103 -3.16 -7.23 2.74
N TYR A 104 -3.66 -8.44 2.95
CA TYR A 104 -4.08 -9.36 1.89
C TYR A 104 -5.53 -9.80 2.14
N PRO A 105 -6.50 -8.89 1.87
CA PRO A 105 -7.89 -9.06 2.27
C PRO A 105 -8.65 -10.06 1.41
N VAL A 106 -9.77 -10.53 1.98
CA VAL A 106 -10.83 -11.26 1.27
C VAL A 106 -12.05 -10.37 1.06
N HIS A 107 -13.03 -10.87 0.29
CA HIS A 107 -14.32 -10.18 0.13
C HIS A 107 -14.99 -9.92 1.47
N ASN A 108 -15.57 -8.72 1.63
CA ASN A 108 -16.30 -8.27 2.80
C ASN A 108 -15.45 -8.18 4.10
N GLU A 109 -14.13 -8.06 3.97
CA GLU A 109 -13.19 -7.84 5.08
C GLU A 109 -12.75 -6.37 5.14
N SER A 110 -12.65 -5.80 6.34
CA SER A 110 -12.06 -4.48 6.59
C SER A 110 -10.62 -4.62 7.08
N LEU A 111 -9.83 -3.54 7.02
CA LEU A 111 -8.50 -3.57 7.64
C LEU A 111 -8.57 -3.81 9.15
N LEU A 112 -9.61 -3.28 9.80
CA LEU A 112 -9.85 -3.51 11.23
C LEU A 112 -10.03 -4.99 11.54
N GLU A 113 -10.74 -5.74 10.70
CA GLU A 113 -10.92 -7.19 10.87
C GLU A 113 -9.63 -7.94 10.52
N HIS A 114 -8.93 -7.52 9.46
CA HIS A 114 -7.71 -8.15 8.97
C HIS A 114 -6.53 -8.03 9.95
N ALA A 115 -6.31 -6.85 10.54
CA ALA A 115 -5.16 -6.54 11.42
C ALA A 115 -5.59 -6.14 12.85
N GLY A 116 -6.78 -6.53 13.26
CA GLY A 116 -7.53 -6.30 14.49
C GLY A 116 -6.84 -5.55 15.63
N PRO A 117 -5.96 -6.20 16.43
CA PRO A 117 -5.40 -5.54 17.62
C PRO A 117 -4.58 -4.29 17.32
N MET A 118 -3.79 -4.31 16.25
CA MET A 118 -2.94 -3.18 15.85
C MET A 118 -3.78 -1.99 15.40
N ILE A 119 -4.81 -2.21 14.59
CA ILE A 119 -5.70 -1.15 14.08
C ILE A 119 -6.60 -0.63 15.20
N SER A 120 -7.09 -1.49 16.09
CA SER A 120 -7.85 -1.06 17.27
C SER A 120 -7.03 -0.17 18.20
N ALA A 121 -5.74 -0.46 18.39
CA ALA A 121 -4.84 0.38 19.15
C ALA A 121 -4.63 1.76 18.49
N ALA A 122 -4.54 1.82 17.17
CA ALA A 122 -4.44 3.09 16.43
C ALA A 122 -5.64 4.01 16.69
N ARG A 123 -6.85 3.44 16.87
CA ARG A 123 -8.06 4.23 17.18
C ARG A 123 -8.02 4.89 18.55
N GLN A 124 -7.35 4.28 19.53
CA GLN A 124 -7.24 4.84 20.88
C GLN A 124 -6.54 6.20 20.93
N GLY A 125 -5.62 6.45 19.98
CA GLY A 125 -4.97 7.74 19.78
C GLY A 125 -5.70 8.68 18.81
N GLY A 126 -6.90 8.28 18.34
CA GLY A 126 -7.69 9.02 17.37
C GLY A 126 -8.32 10.29 17.95
N ARG A 127 -8.61 11.24 17.07
CA ARG A 127 -9.29 12.51 17.38
C ARG A 127 -10.30 12.85 16.29
N ILE A 128 -11.32 13.62 16.69
CA ILE A 128 -12.24 14.24 15.73
C ILE A 128 -11.68 15.63 15.40
N VAL A 129 -11.36 15.85 14.13
CA VAL A 129 -10.90 17.15 13.61
C VAL A 129 -11.87 17.55 12.49
N ASP A 130 -12.50 18.70 12.62
CA ASP A 130 -13.49 19.23 11.67
C ASP A 130 -14.58 18.20 11.27
N GLY A 131 -15.03 17.41 12.27
CA GLY A 131 -16.07 16.39 12.08
C GLY A 131 -15.58 15.06 11.49
N VAL A 132 -14.28 14.91 11.23
CA VAL A 132 -13.66 13.69 10.70
C VAL A 132 -12.92 12.95 11.81
N GLU A 133 -13.22 11.66 12.02
CA GLU A 133 -12.43 10.81 12.91
C GLU A 133 -11.10 10.47 12.21
N LEU A 134 -9.99 10.95 12.78
CA LEU A 134 -8.64 10.74 12.29
C LEU A 134 -7.81 9.93 13.30
N VAL A 135 -6.94 9.07 12.79
CA VAL A 135 -6.05 8.19 13.57
C VAL A 135 -4.61 8.26 13.05
N GLN A 136 -3.68 7.59 13.72
CA GLN A 136 -2.26 7.54 13.32
C GLN A 136 -1.63 8.94 13.19
N PHE A 137 -1.85 9.79 14.19
CA PHE A 137 -1.19 11.09 14.21
C PHE A 137 0.33 10.92 14.32
N PRO A 138 1.14 11.75 13.59
CA PRO A 138 2.60 11.61 13.56
C PRO A 138 3.31 11.71 14.92
N GLU A 139 2.67 12.31 15.91
CA GLU A 139 3.18 12.40 17.28
C GLU A 139 2.96 11.11 18.09
N THR A 140 2.06 10.22 17.67
CA THR A 140 1.76 8.94 18.34
C THR A 140 2.12 7.74 17.49
N ALA A 141 2.14 7.89 16.16
CA ALA A 141 2.52 6.89 15.18
C ALA A 141 3.59 7.48 14.25
N GLY A 142 4.74 7.85 14.84
CA GLY A 142 5.87 8.39 14.11
C GLY A 142 6.64 7.32 13.32
N PRO A 143 7.67 7.71 12.54
CA PRO A 143 8.43 6.79 11.69
C PRO A 143 9.07 5.62 12.44
N GLU A 144 9.41 5.80 13.71
CA GLU A 144 9.95 4.74 14.57
C GLU A 144 8.96 3.58 14.74
N PHE A 145 7.67 3.87 14.79
CA PHE A 145 6.61 2.86 14.84
C PHE A 145 6.65 1.94 13.62
N TYR A 146 7.05 2.48 12.47
CA TYR A 146 7.19 1.74 11.21
C TYR A 146 8.61 1.19 10.98
N GLY A 147 9.52 1.36 11.96
CA GLY A 147 10.88 0.83 11.91
C GLY A 147 11.90 1.74 11.22
N VAL A 148 11.56 3.00 10.94
CA VAL A 148 12.50 3.99 10.39
C VAL A 148 13.29 4.62 11.53
N THR A 149 14.46 4.05 11.84
CA THR A 149 15.29 4.45 12.99
C THR A 149 16.48 5.34 12.63
N ASP A 150 16.91 5.36 11.35
CA ASP A 150 17.94 6.30 10.91
C ASP A 150 17.46 7.75 11.11
N PRO A 151 18.23 8.61 11.79
CA PRO A 151 17.78 9.96 12.15
C PRO A 151 17.41 10.85 10.96
N VAL A 152 18.09 10.69 9.82
CA VAL A 152 17.84 11.51 8.62
C VAL A 152 16.56 11.04 7.93
N GLN A 153 16.42 9.73 7.72
CA GLN A 153 15.21 9.13 7.15
C GLN A 153 14.00 9.38 8.06
N ASN A 154 14.17 9.26 9.37
CA ASN A 154 13.13 9.52 10.35
C ASN A 154 12.63 10.96 10.30
N ALA A 155 13.52 11.96 10.38
CA ALA A 155 13.15 13.36 10.29
C ALA A 155 12.45 13.68 8.96
N TRP A 156 12.95 13.09 7.86
CA TRP A 156 12.36 13.24 6.53
C TRP A 156 10.94 12.66 6.44
N ALA A 157 10.72 11.47 6.98
CA ALA A 157 9.41 10.81 6.99
C ALA A 157 8.44 11.53 7.93
N LYS A 158 8.87 11.87 9.16
CA LYS A 158 8.04 12.52 10.18
C LYS A 158 7.44 13.84 9.70
N ALA A 159 8.20 14.61 8.92
CA ALA A 159 7.72 15.88 8.36
C ALA A 159 6.63 15.71 7.27
N ARG A 160 6.33 14.47 6.87
CA ARG A 160 5.43 14.15 5.72
C ARG A 160 4.25 13.26 6.08
N LEU A 161 4.30 12.59 7.23
CA LEU A 161 3.18 11.80 7.72
C LEU A 161 1.97 12.69 7.99
N THR A 162 0.79 12.18 7.71
CA THR A 162 -0.50 12.83 7.97
C THR A 162 -1.43 11.87 8.68
N PRO A 163 -2.37 12.33 9.50
CA PRO A 163 -3.35 11.45 10.12
C PRO A 163 -4.25 10.81 9.06
N GLN A 164 -4.69 9.58 9.33
CA GLN A 164 -5.51 8.74 8.46
C GLN A 164 -6.99 8.84 8.82
N PRO A 165 -7.93 9.04 7.87
CA PRO A 165 -9.37 8.92 8.14
C PRO A 165 -9.72 7.49 8.60
N TRP A 166 -10.41 7.39 9.74
CA TRP A 166 -10.78 6.10 10.34
C TRP A 166 -11.66 5.25 9.43
N LYS A 167 -12.58 5.85 8.69
CA LYS A 167 -13.46 5.14 7.75
C LYS A 167 -12.72 4.26 6.75
N CYS A 168 -11.49 4.64 6.38
CA CYS A 168 -10.66 3.84 5.48
C CYS A 168 -10.29 2.47 6.08
N PHE A 169 -10.25 2.36 7.42
CA PHE A 169 -9.88 1.13 8.11
C PHE A 169 -11.06 0.26 8.51
N GLU A 170 -12.24 0.87 8.73
CA GLU A 170 -13.43 0.14 9.14
C GLU A 170 -14.31 -0.30 7.97
N GLN A 171 -14.19 0.37 6.80
CA GLN A 171 -14.97 0.01 5.62
C GLN A 171 -14.56 -1.35 5.07
N LYS A 172 -15.58 -2.18 4.83
CA LYS A 172 -15.40 -3.52 4.27
C LYS A 172 -15.19 -3.48 2.77
N LEU A 173 -14.15 -4.15 2.31
CA LEU A 173 -13.83 -4.29 0.89
C LEU A 173 -14.91 -5.10 0.16
N GLN A 174 -15.50 -4.52 -0.86
CA GLN A 174 -16.46 -5.21 -1.73
C GLN A 174 -15.78 -5.61 -3.04
N LEU A 175 -15.74 -6.92 -3.32
CA LEU A 175 -15.20 -7.50 -4.54
C LEU A 175 -16.35 -8.02 -5.41
N HIS A 176 -16.38 -7.63 -6.68
CA HIS A 176 -17.43 -7.98 -7.64
C HIS A 176 -16.91 -8.89 -8.76
N ASN A 177 -15.59 -8.89 -9.00
CA ASN A 177 -14.91 -9.69 -10.02
C ASN A 177 -13.79 -10.55 -9.40
N GLU A 178 -13.99 -11.06 -8.19
CA GLU A 178 -12.95 -11.70 -7.39
C GLU A 178 -12.23 -12.82 -8.14
N ALA A 179 -12.95 -13.65 -8.89
CA ALA A 179 -12.34 -14.74 -9.65
C ALA A 179 -11.34 -14.22 -10.70
N ALA A 180 -11.71 -13.20 -11.47
CA ALA A 180 -10.84 -12.58 -12.47
C ALA A 180 -9.67 -11.84 -11.80
N MET A 181 -9.92 -11.12 -10.72
CA MET A 181 -8.89 -10.46 -9.92
C MET A 181 -7.88 -11.46 -9.36
N ARG A 182 -8.34 -12.60 -8.80
CA ARG A 182 -7.47 -13.65 -8.27
C ARG A 182 -6.65 -14.37 -9.34
N ALA A 183 -7.06 -14.33 -10.60
CA ALA A 183 -6.30 -14.85 -11.72
C ALA A 183 -5.11 -13.96 -12.13
N ILE A 184 -5.10 -12.68 -11.75
CA ILE A 184 -3.96 -11.80 -11.98
C ILE A 184 -2.77 -12.29 -11.14
N PRO A 185 -1.57 -12.49 -11.73
CA PRO A 185 -0.37 -12.88 -10.99
C PRO A 185 -0.09 -11.97 -9.80
N GLU A 186 0.46 -12.55 -8.72
CA GLU A 186 0.80 -11.80 -7.53
C GLU A 186 2.17 -12.18 -6.96
N SER A 187 2.75 -11.28 -6.17
CA SER A 187 3.99 -11.46 -5.42
C SER A 187 3.86 -10.81 -4.04
N HIS A 188 4.60 -11.34 -3.07
CA HIS A 188 4.64 -10.80 -1.72
C HIS A 188 6.07 -10.45 -1.32
N ILE A 189 6.25 -9.27 -0.75
CA ILE A 189 7.48 -8.81 -0.12
C ILE A 189 7.14 -8.54 1.34
N ILE A 190 7.83 -9.19 2.28
CA ILE A 190 7.41 -9.27 3.68
C ILE A 190 8.57 -8.89 4.60
N CYS A 191 8.29 -8.07 5.62
CA CYS A 191 9.23 -7.86 6.71
C CYS A 191 9.18 -9.03 7.68
N THR A 192 10.34 -9.48 8.17
CA THR A 192 10.41 -10.63 9.10
C THR A 192 9.62 -10.37 10.39
N VAL A 193 9.55 -9.13 10.84
CA VAL A 193 8.81 -8.72 12.05
C VAL A 193 7.28 -8.91 11.93
N THR A 194 6.72 -8.82 10.72
CA THR A 194 5.27 -8.98 10.46
C THR A 194 4.89 -10.39 10.02
N LYS A 195 5.89 -11.23 9.72
CA LYS A 195 5.73 -12.59 9.21
C LYS A 195 4.88 -13.51 10.13
N PRO A 196 5.00 -13.46 11.47
CA PRO A 196 4.23 -14.34 12.35
C PRO A 196 2.70 -14.19 12.26
N GLY A 197 2.18 -13.08 11.79
CA GLY A 197 0.74 -12.82 11.64
C GLY A 197 0.17 -13.21 10.28
N ARG A 198 0.96 -13.82 9.38
CA ARG A 198 0.58 -14.06 7.98
C ARG A 198 0.34 -15.53 7.67
N ASP A 199 -0.63 -15.81 6.79
CA ASP A 199 -0.78 -17.13 6.17
C ASP A 199 0.24 -17.29 5.05
N MET A 200 1.46 -17.69 5.44
CA MET A 200 2.59 -17.87 4.52
C MET A 200 2.32 -18.99 3.50
N ALA A 201 1.58 -20.02 3.89
CA ALA A 201 1.27 -21.14 2.99
C ALA A 201 0.36 -20.67 1.85
N LEU A 202 -0.68 -19.91 2.18
CA LEU A 202 -1.59 -19.31 1.20
C LEU A 202 -0.85 -18.35 0.27
N GLN A 203 0.01 -17.46 0.82
CA GLN A 203 0.77 -16.50 0.03
C GLN A 203 1.74 -17.21 -0.92
N GLN A 204 2.45 -18.24 -0.49
CA GLN A 204 3.32 -19.07 -1.32
C GLN A 204 2.54 -19.76 -2.46
N GLN A 205 1.39 -20.33 -2.14
CA GLN A 205 0.54 -20.98 -3.13
C GLN A 205 0.02 -20.00 -4.18
N ARG A 206 -0.54 -18.87 -3.74
CA ARG A 206 -1.17 -17.87 -4.62
C ARG A 206 -0.18 -17.15 -5.52
N SER A 207 1.01 -16.88 -5.00
CA SER A 207 2.09 -16.22 -5.75
C SER A 207 2.93 -17.14 -6.59
N ASN A 208 2.66 -18.46 -6.57
CA ASN A 208 3.50 -19.47 -7.18
C ASN A 208 4.98 -19.36 -6.74
N GLY A 209 5.17 -19.21 -5.42
CA GLY A 209 6.49 -19.09 -4.77
C GLY A 209 7.15 -17.72 -4.87
N ARG A 210 6.53 -16.71 -5.45
CA ARG A 210 7.06 -15.33 -5.50
C ARG A 210 6.83 -14.60 -4.17
N VAL A 211 7.49 -15.10 -3.13
CA VAL A 211 7.49 -14.50 -1.79
C VAL A 211 8.94 -14.26 -1.38
N TRP A 212 9.25 -13.03 -1.03
CA TRP A 212 10.56 -12.62 -0.52
C TRP A 212 10.38 -11.98 0.85
N ASP A 213 11.32 -12.22 1.74
CA ASP A 213 11.35 -11.60 3.05
C ASP A 213 12.70 -10.92 3.32
N ILE A 214 12.66 -9.89 4.15
CA ILE A 214 13.82 -9.11 4.57
C ILE A 214 13.71 -8.73 6.04
N ASP A 215 14.85 -8.76 6.73
CA ASP A 215 14.94 -8.34 8.12
C ASP A 215 15.08 -6.82 8.24
N THR A 216 13.94 -6.16 8.25
CA THR A 216 13.83 -4.69 8.36
C THR A 216 12.48 -4.29 8.95
N GLY A 217 12.27 -3.00 9.17
CA GLY A 217 11.01 -2.43 9.61
C GLY A 217 9.93 -2.41 8.53
N HIS A 218 8.71 -2.03 8.93
CA HIS A 218 7.53 -2.02 8.08
C HIS A 218 7.65 -1.09 6.86
N ASP A 219 8.36 0.05 7.01
CA ASP A 219 8.57 1.04 5.93
C ASP A 219 9.80 0.70 5.07
N LEU A 220 9.88 -0.55 4.60
CA LEU A 220 11.02 -1.07 3.83
C LEU A 220 11.31 -0.29 2.54
N MET A 221 10.33 0.40 1.96
CA MET A 221 10.56 1.26 0.79
C MET A 221 11.37 2.52 1.13
N ILE A 222 11.49 2.86 2.43
CA ILE A 222 12.31 3.95 2.94
C ILE A 222 13.66 3.43 3.43
N THR A 223 13.65 2.32 4.20
CA THR A 223 14.86 1.79 4.85
C THR A 223 15.72 0.96 3.89
N GLU A 224 15.11 0.24 2.96
CA GLU A 224 15.75 -0.73 2.05
C GLU A 224 15.35 -0.51 0.58
N PRO A 225 15.42 0.73 0.06
CA PRO A 225 14.88 1.06 -1.26
C PRO A 225 15.55 0.30 -2.42
N ASP A 226 16.86 0.04 -2.34
CA ASP A 226 17.59 -0.70 -3.37
C ASP A 226 17.12 -2.14 -3.44
N TRP A 227 16.97 -2.80 -2.29
CA TRP A 227 16.49 -4.17 -2.22
C TRP A 227 15.04 -4.28 -2.70
N VAL A 228 14.16 -3.35 -2.32
CA VAL A 228 12.77 -3.31 -2.79
C VAL A 228 12.72 -3.11 -4.31
N ALA A 229 13.50 -2.17 -4.83
CA ALA A 229 13.57 -1.94 -6.27
C ALA A 229 14.04 -3.19 -7.02
N ASP A 230 15.07 -3.90 -6.52
CA ASP A 230 15.54 -5.15 -7.12
C ASP A 230 14.46 -6.21 -7.21
N LYS A 231 13.62 -6.38 -6.16
CA LYS A 231 12.50 -7.34 -6.20
C LYS A 231 11.42 -6.91 -7.20
N LEU A 232 11.10 -5.62 -7.27
CA LEU A 232 10.16 -5.10 -8.26
C LEU A 232 10.68 -5.27 -9.71
N LEU A 233 11.99 -5.11 -9.93
CA LEU A 233 12.61 -5.38 -11.23
C LEU A 233 12.56 -6.87 -11.61
N LEU A 234 12.71 -7.78 -10.63
CA LEU A 234 12.50 -9.21 -10.87
C LEU A 234 11.05 -9.50 -11.31
N VAL A 235 10.05 -8.87 -10.67
CA VAL A 235 8.65 -8.98 -11.08
C VAL A 235 8.45 -8.48 -12.51
N ALA A 236 9.08 -7.35 -12.88
CA ALA A 236 8.97 -6.79 -14.23
C ALA A 236 9.63 -7.66 -15.31
N ALA A 237 10.60 -8.49 -14.94
CA ALA A 237 11.30 -9.40 -15.84
C ALA A 237 10.61 -10.78 -15.99
N CYS A 238 9.62 -11.09 -15.12
CA CYS A 238 8.91 -12.37 -15.21
C CYS A 238 8.08 -12.44 -16.51
N PRO A 239 8.14 -13.58 -17.24
CA PRO A 239 7.20 -13.84 -18.32
C PRO A 239 5.76 -13.84 -17.79
N LYS A 240 4.86 -13.28 -18.57
CA LYS A 240 3.42 -13.26 -18.30
C LYS A 240 2.80 -14.61 -18.56
#